data_1fb4cc64cc34e0a9a7f6a4b7ef8db36c
#
_entry.id   1fb4cc64cc34e0a9a7f6a4b7ef8db36c
#
_cell.length_a   1.000
_cell.length_b   1.000
_cell.length_c   1.000
_cell.angle_alpha   90.00
_cell.angle_beta   90.00
_cell.angle_gamma   90.00
#
_symmetry.space_group_name_H-M   'P 1'
#
loop_
_entity.id
_entity.type
_entity.pdbx_description
1 polymer ?
#
loop_
_entity_poly.entity_id
_entity_poly.type
_entity_poly.pdbx_seq_one_letter_code
_entity_poly.pdbx_strand_id
1 'polypeptide(L)'
;MPANYQQLAVVRRLVHDLNIPLKVVGVSTARERDGLAMSSRNRRLSLKQRALAPCLYRTLLAARQSIAYGERTAAAIKEGAAQVLQSVPEIKLEYFELVDPDTIRPVDVVNAPVRAALAAWIGKTRLIDNLYCEPRRCPVSKER
;
A
#
# COMPACT_ATOMS: atom_id res chain seq x y z
N MET A 1 -10.02 7.44 12.22
CA MET A 1 -8.99 7.45 11.18
C MET A 1 -8.56 6.02 10.92
N PRO A 2 -8.48 5.56 9.68
CA PRO A 2 -7.82 4.28 9.44
C PRO A 2 -6.39 4.42 9.98
N ALA A 3 -6.03 3.56 10.91
CA ALA A 3 -4.69 3.56 11.46
C ALA A 3 -3.73 3.33 10.28
N ASN A 4 -2.82 4.26 10.05
CA ASN A 4 -1.74 4.06 9.11
C ASN A 4 -1.05 2.74 9.50
N TYR A 5 -0.76 1.88 8.53
CA TYR A 5 -0.11 0.59 8.80
C TYR A 5 1.19 0.75 9.60
N GLN A 6 1.90 1.87 9.42
CA GLN A 6 3.07 2.22 10.22
C GLN A 6 2.74 2.39 11.69
N GLN A 7 1.64 3.10 12.00
CA GLN A 7 1.17 3.24 13.37
C GLN A 7 0.79 1.88 13.98
N LEU A 8 0.13 1.03 13.21
CA LEU A 8 -0.22 -0.31 13.64
C LEU A 8 1.02 -1.14 13.99
N ALA A 9 2.05 -1.11 13.13
CA ALA A 9 3.30 -1.81 13.36
C ALA A 9 4.04 -1.28 14.59
N VAL A 10 4.10 0.05 14.77
CA VAL A 10 4.70 0.70 15.94
C VAL A 10 3.96 0.31 17.22
N VAL A 11 2.62 0.35 17.21
CA VAL A 11 1.81 -0.02 18.38
C VAL A 11 2.00 -1.50 18.74
N ARG A 12 2.03 -2.39 17.74
CA ARG A 12 2.31 -3.82 17.97
C ARG A 12 3.68 -4.03 18.59
N ARG A 13 4.68 -3.32 18.09
CA ARG A 13 6.04 -3.40 18.61
C ARG A 13 6.11 -2.88 20.04
N LEU A 14 5.48 -1.75 20.34
CA LEU A 14 5.40 -1.18 21.67
C LEU A 14 4.76 -2.15 22.67
N VAL A 15 3.62 -2.74 22.31
CA VAL A 15 2.90 -3.72 23.13
C VAL A 15 3.77 -4.94 23.41
N HIS A 16 4.50 -5.42 22.40
CA HIS A 16 5.43 -6.55 22.54
C HIS A 16 6.61 -6.19 23.44
N ASP A 17 7.30 -5.08 23.18
CA ASP A 17 8.55 -4.72 23.86
C ASP A 17 8.31 -4.33 25.34
N LEU A 18 7.15 -3.75 25.64
CA LEU A 18 6.74 -3.43 27.02
C LEU A 18 5.97 -4.54 27.70
N ASN A 19 5.82 -5.70 27.03
CA ASN A 19 5.09 -6.86 27.56
C ASN A 19 3.69 -6.49 28.10
N ILE A 20 2.98 -5.62 27.37
CA ILE A 20 1.64 -5.18 27.76
C ILE A 20 0.63 -6.30 27.45
N PRO A 21 -0.22 -6.72 28.40
CA PRO A 21 -1.17 -7.82 28.18
C PRO A 21 -2.38 -7.39 27.35
N LEU A 22 -2.13 -6.94 26.13
CA LEU A 22 -3.15 -6.51 25.17
C LEU A 22 -2.98 -7.22 23.82
N LYS A 23 -4.10 -7.47 23.14
CA LYS A 23 -4.12 -7.93 21.75
C LYS A 23 -4.38 -6.75 20.82
N VAL A 24 -3.43 -6.44 19.93
CA VAL A 24 -3.59 -5.41 18.91
C VAL A 24 -4.19 -6.02 17.63
N VAL A 25 -5.40 -5.64 17.31
CA VAL A 25 -6.11 -6.12 16.11
C VAL A 25 -6.07 -5.04 15.03
N GLY A 26 -5.47 -5.39 13.87
CA GLY A 26 -5.50 -4.54 12.68
C GLY A 26 -6.83 -4.68 11.95
N VAL A 27 -7.42 -3.55 11.57
CA VAL A 27 -8.64 -3.51 10.77
C VAL A 27 -8.27 -3.09 9.34
N SER A 28 -8.87 -3.72 8.35
CA SER A 28 -8.68 -3.38 6.94
C SER A 28 -9.07 -1.92 6.67
N THR A 29 -8.35 -1.28 5.75
CA THR A 29 -8.67 0.08 5.31
C THR A 29 -10.08 0.13 4.74
N ALA A 30 -10.93 0.96 5.30
CA ALA A 30 -12.23 1.24 4.74
C ALA A 30 -12.06 2.08 3.45
N ARG A 31 -12.82 1.74 2.42
CA ARG A 31 -12.72 2.39 1.11
C ARG A 31 -14.08 2.85 0.63
N GLU A 32 -14.07 3.94 -0.14
CA GLU A 32 -15.20 4.37 -0.94
C GLU A 32 -15.49 3.34 -2.05
N ARG A 33 -16.66 3.45 -2.70
CA ARG A 33 -17.06 2.50 -3.77
C ARG A 33 -16.06 2.46 -4.94
N ASP A 34 -15.36 3.55 -5.21
CA ASP A 34 -14.35 3.67 -6.27
C ASP A 34 -12.94 3.25 -5.84
N GLY A 35 -12.78 2.75 -4.61
CA GLY A 35 -11.54 2.25 -4.06
C GLY A 35 -10.71 3.27 -3.28
N LEU A 36 -11.04 4.55 -3.31
CA LEU A 36 -10.33 5.56 -2.53
C LEU A 36 -10.41 5.24 -1.03
N ALA A 37 -9.27 5.23 -0.36
CA ALA A 37 -9.22 5.07 1.09
C ALA A 37 -10.01 6.19 1.79
N MET A 38 -10.90 5.82 2.71
CA MET A 38 -11.71 6.78 3.44
C MET A 38 -10.82 7.64 4.35
N SER A 39 -10.94 8.95 4.18
CA SER A 39 -10.18 9.93 4.97
C SER A 39 -10.94 11.25 5.03
N SER A 40 -10.85 11.94 6.18
CA SER A 40 -11.36 13.31 6.31
C SER A 40 -10.68 14.29 5.34
N ARG A 41 -9.46 13.98 4.90
CA ARG A 41 -8.72 14.78 3.91
C ARG A 41 -9.37 14.76 2.53
N ASN A 42 -10.15 13.75 2.20
CA ASN A 42 -10.88 13.68 0.93
C ASN A 42 -11.83 14.85 0.72
N ARG A 43 -12.33 15.46 1.80
CA ARG A 43 -13.20 16.66 1.76
C ARG A 43 -12.48 17.91 1.27
N ARG A 44 -11.15 17.90 1.26
CA ARG A 44 -10.32 19.03 0.78
C ARG A 44 -10.10 19.01 -0.71
N LEU A 45 -10.48 17.91 -1.37
CA LEU A 45 -10.33 17.72 -2.81
C LEU A 45 -11.46 18.47 -3.55
N SER A 46 -11.13 19.16 -4.65
CA SER A 46 -12.13 19.62 -5.59
C SER A 46 -12.83 18.43 -6.25
N LEU A 47 -13.95 18.63 -6.92
CA LEU A 47 -14.65 17.58 -7.65
C LEU A 47 -13.75 16.88 -8.67
N LYS A 48 -12.95 17.66 -9.42
CA LYS A 48 -11.97 17.14 -10.37
C LYS A 48 -10.90 16.30 -9.68
N GLN A 49 -10.31 16.81 -8.60
CA GLN A 49 -9.29 16.11 -7.82
C GLN A 49 -9.84 14.82 -7.19
N ARG A 50 -11.07 14.87 -6.67
CA ARG A 50 -11.75 13.70 -6.10
C ARG A 50 -11.97 12.60 -7.14
N ALA A 51 -12.29 12.97 -8.37
CA ALA A 51 -12.47 12.02 -9.48
C ALA A 51 -11.14 11.33 -9.87
N LEU A 52 -10.00 11.99 -9.68
CA LEU A 52 -8.66 11.46 -9.97
C LEU A 52 -8.09 10.62 -8.83
N ALA A 53 -8.48 10.90 -7.59
CA ALA A 53 -7.92 10.27 -6.40
C ALA A 53 -7.96 8.73 -6.37
N PRO A 54 -8.96 8.03 -6.95
CA PRO A 54 -8.95 6.57 -7.04
C PRO A 54 -7.77 5.97 -7.80
N CYS A 55 -7.03 6.77 -8.59
CA CYS A 55 -5.80 6.32 -9.25
C CYS A 55 -4.75 5.84 -8.25
N LEU A 56 -4.74 6.35 -7.02
CA LEU A 56 -3.85 5.87 -5.96
C LEU A 56 -4.09 4.39 -5.65
N TYR A 57 -5.33 4.00 -5.48
CA TYR A 57 -5.68 2.60 -5.25
C TYR A 57 -5.39 1.73 -6.47
N ARG A 58 -5.63 2.22 -7.69
CA ARG A 58 -5.27 1.50 -8.93
C ARG A 58 -3.77 1.24 -9.01
N THR A 59 -2.95 2.18 -8.57
CA THR A 59 -1.49 2.02 -8.49
C THR A 59 -1.10 0.87 -7.56
N LEU A 60 -1.72 0.80 -6.39
CA LEU A 60 -1.52 -0.31 -5.44
C LEU A 60 -2.01 -1.65 -6.00
N LEU A 61 -3.15 -1.65 -6.69
CA LEU A 61 -3.68 -2.84 -7.35
C LEU A 61 -2.75 -3.34 -8.45
N ALA A 62 -2.13 -2.44 -9.23
CA ALA A 62 -1.17 -2.79 -10.26
C ALA A 62 0.05 -3.49 -9.66
N ALA A 63 0.59 -3.00 -8.54
CA ALA A 63 1.67 -3.65 -7.81
C ALA A 63 1.27 -5.05 -7.32
N ARG A 64 0.09 -5.17 -6.70
CA ARG A 64 -0.43 -6.48 -6.23
C ARG A 64 -0.58 -7.46 -7.38
N GLN A 65 -1.08 -7.01 -8.50
CA GLN A 65 -1.28 -7.82 -9.69
C GLN A 65 0.05 -8.29 -10.29
N SER A 66 1.05 -7.40 -10.39
CA SER A 66 2.40 -7.73 -10.84
C SER A 66 3.03 -8.82 -9.97
N ILE A 67 2.92 -8.71 -8.65
CA ILE A 67 3.38 -9.73 -7.69
C ILE A 67 2.62 -11.05 -7.89
N ALA A 68 1.31 -10.99 -8.10
CA ALA A 68 0.48 -12.18 -8.33
C ALA A 68 0.83 -12.91 -9.62
N TYR A 69 1.28 -12.18 -10.66
CA TYR A 69 1.72 -12.75 -11.92
C TYR A 69 3.18 -13.24 -11.93
N GLY A 70 3.89 -13.06 -10.82
CA GLY A 70 5.22 -13.68 -10.65
C GLY A 70 6.38 -12.70 -10.64
N GLU A 71 6.15 -11.38 -10.81
CA GLU A 71 7.22 -10.40 -10.64
C GLU A 71 7.72 -10.39 -9.19
N ARG A 72 9.02 -10.40 -9.01
CA ARG A 72 9.67 -10.46 -7.69
C ARG A 72 10.62 -9.29 -7.43
N THR A 73 11.02 -8.59 -8.46
CA THR A 73 11.93 -7.46 -8.35
C THR A 73 11.17 -6.21 -7.91
N ALA A 74 11.46 -5.69 -6.73
CA ALA A 74 10.75 -4.52 -6.20
C ALA A 74 10.86 -3.29 -7.12
N ALA A 75 12.02 -3.06 -7.72
CA ALA A 75 12.20 -1.95 -8.67
C ALA A 75 11.25 -2.06 -9.87
N ALA A 76 11.12 -3.26 -10.48
CA ALA A 76 10.22 -3.48 -11.63
C ALA A 76 8.76 -3.33 -11.24
N ILE A 77 8.36 -3.82 -10.05
CA ILE A 77 6.99 -3.67 -9.53
C ILE A 77 6.66 -2.20 -9.30
N LYS A 78 7.58 -1.45 -8.67
CA LYS A 78 7.39 -0.01 -8.40
C LYS A 78 7.29 0.80 -9.69
N GLU A 79 8.14 0.53 -10.66
CA GLU A 79 8.11 1.20 -11.97
C GLU A 79 6.80 0.93 -12.70
N GLY A 80 6.37 -0.33 -12.80
CA GLY A 80 5.10 -0.70 -13.43
C GLY A 80 3.88 -0.08 -12.74
N ALA A 81 3.88 -0.03 -11.42
CA ALA A 81 2.82 0.62 -10.65
C ALA A 81 2.79 2.15 -10.87
N ALA A 82 3.96 2.79 -10.87
CA ALA A 82 4.07 4.24 -11.09
C ALA A 82 3.56 4.68 -12.47
N GLN A 83 3.63 3.82 -13.48
CA GLN A 83 3.08 4.10 -14.83
C GLN A 83 1.58 4.44 -14.79
N VAL A 84 0.83 3.90 -13.85
CA VAL A 84 -0.59 4.23 -13.66
C VAL A 84 -0.79 5.72 -13.40
N LEU A 85 0.13 6.35 -12.68
CA LEU A 85 0.08 7.78 -12.34
C LEU A 85 0.64 8.68 -13.44
N GLN A 86 1.40 8.16 -14.39
CA GLN A 86 1.95 8.97 -15.51
C GLN A 86 0.87 9.57 -16.39
N SER A 87 -0.29 8.92 -16.47
CA SER A 87 -1.45 9.44 -17.21
C SER A 87 -2.23 10.52 -16.45
N VAL A 88 -1.86 10.80 -15.20
CA VAL A 88 -2.55 11.75 -14.32
C VAL A 88 -1.55 12.73 -13.72
N PRO A 89 -1.11 13.75 -14.51
CA PRO A 89 -0.06 14.69 -14.07
C PRO A 89 -0.45 15.55 -12.88
N GLU A 90 -1.74 15.64 -12.56
CA GLU A 90 -2.25 16.35 -11.37
C GLU A 90 -1.89 15.64 -10.05
N ILE A 91 -1.55 14.36 -10.10
CA ILE A 91 -1.11 13.57 -8.95
C ILE A 91 0.42 13.54 -8.93
N LYS A 92 0.99 14.09 -7.86
CA LYS A 92 2.44 14.05 -7.63
C LYS A 92 2.77 12.96 -6.62
N LEU A 93 3.37 11.88 -7.10
CA LEU A 93 3.84 10.80 -6.24
C LEU A 93 4.99 11.30 -5.36
N GLU A 94 4.85 11.17 -4.05
CA GLU A 94 5.92 11.49 -3.09
C GLU A 94 6.81 10.28 -2.86
N TYR A 95 6.20 9.12 -2.58
CA TYR A 95 6.91 7.84 -2.54
C TYR A 95 5.97 6.68 -2.90
N PHE A 96 6.55 5.62 -3.38
CA PHE A 96 5.95 4.29 -3.51
C PHE A 96 6.97 3.25 -3.07
N GLU A 97 6.64 2.50 -2.01
CA GLU A 97 7.54 1.50 -1.45
C GLU A 97 6.86 0.15 -1.24
N LEU A 98 7.67 -0.91 -1.39
CA LEU A 98 7.32 -2.25 -0.96
C LEU A 98 8.10 -2.53 0.31
N VAL A 99 7.40 -2.80 1.40
CA VAL A 99 8.00 -2.98 2.72
C VAL A 99 7.58 -4.29 3.35
N ASP A 100 8.45 -4.82 4.19
CA ASP A 100 8.12 -5.91 5.10
C ASP A 100 7.00 -5.45 6.06
N PRO A 101 5.91 -6.21 6.22
CA PRO A 101 4.76 -5.79 7.01
C PRO A 101 5.05 -5.60 8.51
N ASP A 102 6.06 -6.29 9.04
CA ASP A 102 6.37 -6.29 10.47
C ASP A 102 7.47 -5.29 10.82
N THR A 103 8.52 -5.23 9.98
CA THR A 103 9.69 -4.37 10.23
C THR A 103 9.59 -3.01 9.56
N ILE A 104 8.68 -2.84 8.59
CA ILE A 104 8.50 -1.64 7.76
C ILE A 104 9.78 -1.31 6.93
N ARG A 105 10.69 -2.25 6.80
CA ARG A 105 11.91 -2.06 6.00
C ARG A 105 11.60 -2.30 4.52
N PRO A 106 12.10 -1.46 3.62
CA PRO A 106 12.02 -1.72 2.19
C PRO A 106 12.60 -3.08 1.82
N VAL A 107 11.98 -3.72 0.84
CA VAL A 107 12.47 -4.99 0.28
C VAL A 107 12.90 -4.80 -1.16
N ASP A 108 13.97 -5.47 -1.57
CA ASP A 108 14.46 -5.46 -2.96
C ASP A 108 13.84 -6.59 -3.76
N VAL A 109 13.53 -7.71 -3.10
CA VAL A 109 12.95 -8.91 -3.71
C VAL A 109 11.75 -9.38 -2.90
N VAL A 110 10.63 -9.64 -3.59
CA VAL A 110 9.36 -10.05 -2.99
C VAL A 110 9.26 -11.56 -2.91
N ASN A 111 9.88 -12.16 -1.90
CA ASN A 111 9.83 -13.61 -1.64
C ASN A 111 8.82 -14.00 -0.55
N ALA A 112 8.28 -13.04 0.15
CA ALA A 112 7.31 -13.17 1.23
C ALA A 112 6.23 -12.09 1.09
N PRO A 113 5.15 -12.14 1.86
CA PRO A 113 4.17 -11.08 1.87
C PRO A 113 4.80 -9.71 2.12
N VAL A 114 4.35 -8.70 1.38
CA VAL A 114 4.81 -7.32 1.50
C VAL A 114 3.61 -6.38 1.62
N ARG A 115 3.88 -5.17 2.06
CA ARG A 115 2.92 -4.07 2.00
C ARG A 115 3.40 -3.05 0.98
N ALA A 116 2.60 -2.84 -0.05
CA ALA A 116 2.77 -1.72 -0.95
C ALA A 116 2.20 -0.47 -0.28
N ALA A 117 2.98 0.59 -0.21
CA ALA A 117 2.61 1.84 0.44
C ALA A 117 2.97 3.02 -0.43
N LEU A 118 2.09 4.00 -0.50
CA LEU A 118 2.33 5.23 -1.24
C LEU A 118 1.86 6.47 -0.49
N ALA A 119 2.49 7.58 -0.80
CA ALA A 119 1.98 8.91 -0.51
C ALA A 119 2.04 9.74 -1.78
N ALA A 120 1.03 10.55 -1.98
CA ALA A 120 0.94 11.43 -3.14
C ALA A 120 0.21 12.73 -2.80
N TRP A 121 0.51 13.76 -3.56
CA TRP A 121 -0.13 15.05 -3.48
C TRP A 121 -1.10 15.24 -4.64
N ILE A 122 -2.32 15.65 -4.31
CA ILE A 122 -3.31 16.12 -5.29
C ILE A 122 -3.59 17.56 -4.94
N GLY A 123 -3.04 18.49 -5.72
CA GLY A 123 -3.01 19.89 -5.35
C GLY A 123 -2.27 20.09 -4.01
N LYS A 124 -2.96 20.64 -3.01
CA LYS A 124 -2.43 20.89 -1.65
C LYS A 124 -2.75 19.76 -0.66
N THR A 125 -3.40 18.71 -1.09
CA THR A 125 -3.84 17.61 -0.22
C THR A 125 -2.92 16.41 -0.37
N ARG A 126 -2.26 16.05 0.73
CA ARG A 126 -1.45 14.84 0.82
C ARG A 126 -2.33 13.66 1.22
N LEU A 127 -2.37 12.65 0.37
CA LEU A 127 -3.06 11.39 0.60
C LEU A 127 -2.06 10.26 0.75
N ILE A 128 -2.40 9.31 1.59
CA ILE A 128 -1.64 8.08 1.80
C ILE A 128 -2.56 6.88 1.59
N ASP A 129 -1.99 5.79 1.09
CA ASP A 129 -2.69 4.52 0.99
C ASP A 129 -1.70 3.36 1.07
N ASN A 130 -2.20 2.18 1.35
CA ASN A 130 -1.40 0.97 1.36
C ASN A 130 -2.26 -0.26 1.07
N LEU A 131 -1.60 -1.32 0.61
CA LEU A 131 -2.24 -2.59 0.28
C LEU A 131 -1.33 -3.75 0.65
N TYR A 132 -1.88 -4.77 1.27
CA TYR A 132 -1.18 -6.02 1.53
C TYR A 132 -1.12 -6.87 0.26
N CYS A 133 0.05 -7.38 -0.07
CA CYS A 133 0.32 -8.16 -1.27
C CYS A 133 1.02 -9.47 -0.91
N GLU A 134 0.49 -10.58 -1.42
CA GLU A 134 1.09 -11.90 -1.26
C GLU A 134 1.60 -12.43 -2.60
N PRO A 135 2.88 -12.84 -2.67
CA PRO A 135 3.35 -13.60 -3.81
C PRO A 135 2.63 -14.96 -3.85
N ARG A 136 2.17 -15.37 -5.03
CA ARG A 136 1.65 -16.72 -5.18
C ARG A 136 2.78 -17.70 -4.86
N ARG A 137 2.53 -18.62 -3.94
CA ARG A 137 3.40 -19.80 -3.76
C ARG A 137 3.31 -20.60 -5.05
N CYS A 138 4.43 -20.78 -5.75
CA CYS A 138 4.51 -21.83 -6.76
C CYS A 138 4.10 -23.15 -6.07
N PRO A 139 3.15 -23.92 -6.60
CA PRO A 139 2.97 -25.26 -6.09
C PRO A 139 4.31 -25.98 -6.29
N VAL A 140 4.93 -26.38 -5.19
CA VAL A 140 6.09 -27.25 -5.24
C VAL A 140 5.62 -28.50 -5.98
N SER A 141 6.10 -28.67 -7.22
CA SER A 141 5.94 -29.94 -7.92
C SER A 141 6.53 -30.99 -6.98
N LYS A 142 5.67 -31.82 -6.43
CA LYS A 142 6.11 -33.05 -5.79
C LYS A 142 6.70 -33.88 -6.94
N GLU A 143 7.99 -33.74 -7.14
CA GLU A 143 8.74 -34.79 -7.83
C GLU A 143 8.58 -36.06 -7.00
N ARG A 144 7.96 -37.05 -7.64
CA ARG A 144 7.88 -38.43 -7.14
C ARG A 144 9.25 -39.10 -7.32
#